data_f9e36cbdb7e218df66fc901088065e40
#
_entry.id   f9e36cbdb7e218df66fc901088065e40
#
_cell.length_a   1.000
_cell.length_b   1.000
_cell.length_c   1.000
_cell.angle_alpha   90.00
_cell.angle_beta   90.00
_cell.angle_gamma   90.00
#
_symmetry.space_group_name_H-M   'P 1'
#
loop_
_entity.id
_entity.type
_entity.pdbx_description
1 polymer ?
#
loop_
_entity_poly.entity_id
_entity_poly.type
_entity_poly.pdbx_seq_one_letter_code
_entity_poly.pdbx_strand_id
1 'polypeptide(L)' 'MWLQDLDKALTRLKEECDYNFICVEKIMPCADGGIVFKTTYHTYIKWFPNGEIVERKEEDWRK' A
#
# COMPACT_ATOMS: atom_id res chain seq x y z
N MET A 1 -10.81 -10.48 6.45
CA MET A 1 -9.78 -9.95 7.38
C MET A 1 -8.71 -9.25 6.57
N TRP A 2 -8.18 -8.13 7.06
CA TRP A 2 -7.22 -7.35 6.28
C TRP A 2 -5.89 -8.07 6.04
N LEU A 3 -5.56 -9.08 6.84
CA LEU A 3 -4.34 -9.87 6.63
C LEU A 3 -4.35 -10.63 5.31
N GLN A 4 -5.53 -11.06 4.87
CA GLN A 4 -5.66 -11.70 3.55
C GLN A 4 -5.49 -10.69 2.44
N ASP A 5 -6.01 -9.48 2.67
CA ASP A 5 -5.87 -8.39 1.72
C ASP A 5 -4.43 -7.89 1.66
N LEU A 6 -3.70 -7.98 2.78
CA LEU A 6 -2.31 -7.57 2.83
C LEU A 6 -1.46 -8.38 1.84
N ASP A 7 -1.69 -9.68 1.77
CA ASP A 7 -0.96 -10.54 0.84
C ASP A 7 -1.23 -10.14 -0.61
N LYS A 8 -2.50 -9.88 -0.93
CA LYS A 8 -2.88 -9.40 -2.27
C LYS A 8 -2.27 -8.04 -2.57
N ALA A 9 -2.28 -7.15 -1.58
CA ALA A 9 -1.74 -5.81 -1.73
C ALA A 9 -0.24 -5.83 -1.97
N LEU A 10 0.49 -6.66 -1.25
CA LEU A 10 1.94 -6.79 -1.43
C LEU A 10 2.28 -7.35 -2.81
N THR A 11 1.48 -8.30 -3.29
CA THR A 11 1.66 -8.87 -4.63
C THR A 11 1.47 -7.79 -5.69
N ARG A 12 0.40 -7.00 -5.57
CA ARG A 12 0.14 -5.92 -6.52
C ARG A 12 1.22 -4.84 -6.45
N LEU A 13 1.71 -4.56 -5.25
CA LEU A 13 2.75 -3.58 -5.05
C LEU A 13 4.00 -3.95 -5.84
N LYS A 14 4.37 -5.21 -5.79
CA LYS A 14 5.53 -5.70 -6.53
C LYS A 14 5.29 -5.68 -8.04
N GLU A 15 4.10 -6.09 -8.47
CA GLU A 15 3.78 -6.14 -9.91
C GLU A 15 3.68 -4.76 -10.55
N GLU A 16 3.05 -3.82 -9.86
CA GLU A 16 2.77 -2.50 -10.43
C GLU A 16 3.86 -1.48 -10.16
N CYS A 17 4.51 -1.55 -9.00
CA CYS A 17 5.47 -0.55 -8.58
C CYS A 17 6.88 -1.10 -8.43
N ASP A 18 7.06 -2.41 -8.59
CA ASP A 18 8.35 -3.09 -8.45
C ASP A 18 8.97 -2.89 -7.07
N TYR A 19 8.13 -2.76 -6.05
CA TYR A 19 8.60 -2.69 -4.67
C TYR A 19 8.53 -4.05 -4.01
N ASN A 20 9.61 -4.42 -3.33
CA ASN A 20 9.65 -5.61 -2.49
C ASN A 20 9.23 -5.27 -1.07
N PHE A 21 8.90 -6.28 -0.30
CA PHE A 21 8.48 -6.08 1.09
C PHE A 21 9.54 -5.31 1.90
N ILE A 22 10.83 -5.50 1.60
CA ILE A 22 11.88 -4.81 2.33
C ILE A 22 11.88 -3.29 2.07
N CYS A 23 11.21 -2.85 0.99
CA CYS A 23 11.06 -1.43 0.71
C CYS A 23 9.89 -0.81 1.46
N VAL A 24 9.11 -1.61 2.17
CA VAL A 24 7.96 -1.13 2.93
C VAL A 24 8.41 -0.82 4.35
N GLU A 25 8.31 0.45 4.72
CA GLU A 25 8.71 0.93 6.04
C GLU A 25 7.58 0.83 7.04
N LYS A 26 6.34 1.04 6.58
CA LYS A 26 5.18 1.06 7.45
C LYS A 26 3.95 0.61 6.68
N ILE A 27 3.05 -0.09 7.36
CA ILE A 27 1.80 -0.57 6.79
C ILE A 27 0.65 0.00 7.60
N MET A 28 -0.29 0.67 6.94
CA MET A 28 -1.41 1.35 7.60
C MET A 28 -2.73 0.92 6.99
N PRO A 29 -3.49 0.05 7.68
CA PRO A 29 -4.83 -0.30 7.20
C PRO A 29 -5.75 0.92 7.27
N CYS A 30 -6.66 1.02 6.29
CA CYS A 30 -7.62 2.12 6.22
C CYS A 30 -9.03 1.64 6.51
N ALA A 31 -9.89 2.56 6.96
CA ALA A 31 -11.27 2.24 7.31
C ALA A 31 -12.09 1.78 6.10
N ASP A 32 -11.70 2.16 4.89
CA ASP A 32 -12.41 1.79 3.67
C ASP A 32 -12.03 0.41 3.15
N GLY A 33 -11.18 -0.31 3.89
CA GLY A 33 -10.70 -1.62 3.46
C GLY A 33 -9.43 -1.58 2.65
N GLY A 34 -8.92 -0.40 2.33
CA GLY A 34 -7.64 -0.23 1.64
C GLY A 34 -6.47 -0.34 2.60
N ILE A 35 -5.27 -0.35 2.03
CA ILE A 35 -4.04 -0.45 2.80
C ILE A 35 -3.04 0.56 2.24
N VAL A 36 -2.46 1.37 3.12
CA VAL A 36 -1.43 2.34 2.73
C VAL A 36 -0.07 1.81 3.16
N PHE A 37 0.87 1.83 2.23
CA PHE A 37 2.24 1.42 2.50
C PHE A 37 3.15 2.65 2.41
N LYS A 38 3.93 2.89 3.45
CA LYS A 38 4.99 3.90 3.39
C LYS A 38 6.27 3.20 2.97
N THR A 39 6.91 3.68 1.92
CA THR A 39 8.14 3.08 1.41
C THR A 39 9.36 3.79 1.95
N THR A 40 10.52 3.14 1.80
CA THR A 40 11.81 3.74 2.17
C THR A 40 12.21 4.87 1.22
N TYR A 41 11.48 5.05 0.13
CA TYR A 41 11.72 6.12 -0.85
C TYR A 41 10.90 7.38 -0.56
N HIS A 42 10.31 7.46 0.64
CA HIS A 42 9.50 8.61 1.07
C HIS A 42 8.22 8.78 0.24
N THR A 43 7.68 7.68 -0.25
CA THR A 43 6.41 7.70 -0.97
C THR A 43 5.38 6.89 -0.20
N TYR A 44 4.10 7.17 -0.49
CA TYR A 44 2.96 6.45 0.09
C TYR A 44 2.19 5.81 -1.03
N ILE A 45 1.92 4.53 -0.91
CA ILE A 45 1.19 3.79 -1.94
C ILE A 45 -0.05 3.19 -1.29
N LYS A 46 -1.20 3.49 -1.85
CA LYS A 46 -2.46 2.91 -1.36
C LYS A 46 -2.95 1.84 -2.30
N TRP A 47 -3.21 0.67 -1.75
CA TRP A 47 -3.91 -0.41 -2.42
C TRP A 47 -5.38 -0.33 -2.05
N PHE A 48 -6.25 -0.32 -3.07
CA PHE A 48 -7.68 -0.33 -2.88
C PHE A 48 -8.21 -1.75 -2.98
N PRO A 49 -9.34 -2.05 -2.30
CA PRO A 49 -9.89 -3.42 -2.32
C PRO A 49 -10.23 -3.93 -3.72
N ASN A 50 -10.45 -3.03 -4.68
CA ASN A 50 -10.72 -3.42 -6.07
C ASN A 50 -9.43 -3.76 -6.84
N GLY A 51 -8.28 -3.70 -6.20
CA GLY A 51 -7.00 -4.02 -6.82
C GLY A 51 -6.26 -2.83 -7.39
N GLU A 52 -6.84 -1.63 -7.33
CA GLU A 52 -6.20 -0.42 -7.82
C GLU A 52 -5.07 0.02 -6.88
N ILE A 53 -3.99 0.55 -7.45
CA ILE A 53 -2.85 1.06 -6.70
C ILE A 53 -2.56 2.48 -7.14
N VAL A 54 -2.39 3.39 -6.17
CA VAL A 54 -2.07 4.79 -6.41
C VAL A 54 -0.91 5.18 -5.52
N GLU A 55 0.10 5.84 -6.10
CA GLU A 55 1.28 6.30 -5.37
C GLU A 55 1.25 7.81 -5.22
N ARG A 56 1.58 8.31 -4.03
CA ARG A 56 1.70 9.73 -3.74
C ARG A 56 2.89 9.98 -2.83
N LYS A 57 3.43 11.18 -2.91
CA LYS A 57 4.56 11.58 -2.07
C LYS A 57 4.13 12.12 -0.71
N GLU A 58 2.85 12.40 -0.53
CA GLU A 58 2.32 12.98 0.70
C GLU A 58 1.39 12.02 1.40
N GLU A 59 1.28 12.18 2.71
CA GLU A 59 0.46 11.31 3.55
C GLU A 59 -0.99 11.76 3.56
N ASP A 60 -1.55 12.05 2.41
CA ASP A 60 -2.91 12.57 2.32
C ASP A 60 -3.98 11.46 2.32
N TRP A 61 -3.57 10.20 2.25
CA TRP A 61 -4.49 9.08 2.31
C TRP A 61 -5.21 8.95 3.64
N ARG A 62 -4.67 9.55 4.68
CA ARG A 62 -5.16 9.42 6.03
C ARG A 62 -6.26 10.41 6.37
N LYS A 63 -6.56 11.29 5.48
CA LYS A 63 -7.57 12.31 5.68
C LYS A 63 -8.93 11.90 5.16
#